data_45ef399d41b78d83f101c56997e69d76
#
_entry.id   45ef399d41b78d83f101c56997e69d76
#
_cell.length_a   1.000
_cell.length_b   1.000
_cell.length_c   1.000
_cell.angle_alpha   90.00
_cell.angle_beta   90.00
_cell.angle_gamma   90.00
#
_symmetry.space_group_name_H-M   'P 1'
#
loop_
_entity.id
_entity.type
_entity.pdbx_description
1 polymer ?
#
loop_
_entity_poly.entity_id
_entity_poly.type
_entity_poly.pdbx_seq_one_letter_code
_entity_poly.pdbx_strand_id
1 'polypeptide(L)'
;MSTNAQEYELIWNDEFDYRGKPDKDKWTHETGFIRNLEEQYYTKRKKNAIVKDDVLKIIVRKEEYRNKKYDPDIQNYRYNTEKAFYTSASLHTHRKFDLNFGKIEVRAKLPQGKGIWPAIWMLGSNFHDIEWPYSGEIDILEFVGKDPFTIHATVHYPKGKSSKIKSEGGQLKLENSPTEDFHIYGMNWDSEKIEFSFDDHVYYSFKIDEADTENNPFKKPFFLIINLALGGKWAGDIDDDIFPQEYLIDYVRVYKKAGL
;
A
#
# COMPACT_ATOMS: atom_id res chain seq x y z
N MET A 1 3.32 -39.22 7.63
CA MET A 1 3.92 -38.45 6.52
C MET A 1 4.25 -37.09 7.10
N SER A 2 5.53 -36.75 7.24
CA SER A 2 5.99 -35.46 7.77
C SER A 2 5.69 -34.44 6.70
N THR A 3 4.76 -33.52 6.96
CA THR A 3 4.60 -32.31 6.17
C THR A 3 5.84 -31.48 6.43
N ASN A 4 6.75 -31.42 5.45
CA ASN A 4 7.84 -30.45 5.46
C ASN A 4 7.18 -29.07 5.51
N ALA A 5 7.15 -28.47 6.70
CA ALA A 5 6.83 -27.05 6.82
C ALA A 5 7.85 -26.32 5.95
N GLN A 6 7.37 -25.57 4.97
CA GLN A 6 8.19 -24.83 4.06
C GLN A 6 8.91 -23.74 4.86
N GLU A 7 10.22 -23.89 5.02
CA GLU A 7 11.01 -23.00 5.87
C GLU A 7 11.19 -21.66 5.14
N TYR A 8 10.76 -20.57 5.76
CA TYR A 8 10.92 -19.20 5.28
C TYR A 8 12.05 -18.51 6.02
N GLU A 9 12.95 -17.86 5.31
CA GLU A 9 14.01 -17.04 5.86
C GLU A 9 13.63 -15.56 5.79
N LEU A 10 13.75 -14.83 6.92
CA LEU A 10 13.55 -13.39 6.97
C LEU A 10 14.70 -12.70 6.22
N ILE A 11 14.37 -12.00 5.13
CA ILE A 11 15.39 -11.34 4.27
C ILE A 11 15.38 -9.82 4.38
N TRP A 12 14.28 -9.23 4.85
CA TRP A 12 14.16 -7.80 5.09
C TRP A 12 13.04 -7.54 6.10
N ASN A 13 13.22 -6.52 6.94
CA ASN A 13 12.19 -6.11 7.88
C ASN A 13 12.35 -4.64 8.29
N ASP A 14 11.29 -4.08 8.90
CA ASP A 14 11.32 -2.92 9.77
C ASP A 14 10.38 -3.19 10.94
N GLU A 15 10.95 -3.30 12.14
CA GLU A 15 10.22 -3.57 13.40
C GLU A 15 9.79 -2.26 14.09
N PHE A 16 10.21 -1.12 13.54
CA PHE A 16 9.93 0.23 14.07
C PHE A 16 10.29 0.40 15.56
N ASP A 17 11.31 -0.32 16.05
CA ASP A 17 11.82 -0.35 17.41
C ASP A 17 12.78 0.82 17.74
N TYR A 18 12.66 1.90 16.98
CA TYR A 18 13.44 3.12 17.12
C TYR A 18 12.52 4.35 17.23
N ARG A 19 13.10 5.54 17.38
CA ARG A 19 12.33 6.79 17.50
C ARG A 19 12.78 7.86 16.52
N GLY A 20 11.82 8.40 15.77
CA GLY A 20 12.13 9.50 14.86
C GLY A 20 11.38 9.43 13.53
N LYS A 21 12.03 9.81 12.45
CA LYS A 21 11.51 9.60 11.10
C LYS A 21 11.68 8.13 10.71
N PRO A 22 10.83 7.61 9.80
CA PRO A 22 11.11 6.33 9.16
C PRO A 22 12.55 6.26 8.62
N ASP A 23 13.18 5.11 8.77
CA ASP A 23 14.56 4.89 8.37
C ASP A 23 14.76 5.24 6.89
N LYS A 24 15.62 6.22 6.61
CA LYS A 24 15.90 6.69 5.25
C LYS A 24 16.58 5.63 4.36
N ASP A 25 17.22 4.61 4.96
CA ASP A 25 17.86 3.54 4.22
C ASP A 25 16.88 2.43 3.82
N LYS A 26 15.71 2.37 4.48
CA LYS A 26 14.59 1.48 4.16
C LYS A 26 13.47 2.18 3.39
N TRP A 27 13.16 3.44 3.71
CA TRP A 27 11.98 4.14 3.22
C TRP A 27 12.30 5.45 2.49
N THR A 28 11.53 5.71 1.46
CA THR A 28 11.47 7.01 0.76
C THR A 28 10.04 7.56 0.86
N HIS A 29 9.90 8.88 1.04
CA HIS A 29 8.61 9.56 1.06
C HIS A 29 8.18 9.99 -0.34
N GLU A 30 6.94 9.73 -0.71
CA GLU A 30 6.27 10.49 -1.77
C GLU A 30 5.90 11.89 -1.27
N THR A 31 5.84 12.87 -2.16
CA THR A 31 5.44 14.25 -1.82
C THR A 31 4.58 14.87 -2.90
N GLY A 32 3.48 15.49 -2.50
CA GLY A 32 2.55 16.14 -3.43
C GLY A 32 1.18 15.48 -3.49
N PHE A 33 0.36 15.94 -4.40
CA PHE A 33 -0.78 15.19 -4.92
C PHE A 33 -0.24 14.14 -5.90
N ILE A 34 -0.59 12.87 -5.76
CA ILE A 34 0.08 11.79 -6.50
C ILE A 34 -0.86 11.06 -7.45
N ARG A 35 -2.01 10.56 -7.00
CA ARG A 35 -2.89 9.66 -7.77
C ARG A 35 -4.36 9.84 -7.42
N ASN A 36 -5.25 9.26 -8.22
CA ASN A 36 -6.67 8.99 -7.95
C ASN A 36 -7.55 10.20 -7.59
N LEU A 37 -7.09 11.43 -7.85
CA LEU A 37 -7.76 12.67 -7.39
C LEU A 37 -7.99 12.68 -5.87
N GLU A 38 -7.08 12.03 -5.13
CA GLU A 38 -7.08 12.02 -3.68
C GLU A 38 -6.86 13.43 -3.14
N GLU A 39 -7.45 13.74 -1.98
CA GLU A 39 -7.48 15.10 -1.46
C GLU A 39 -6.30 15.47 -0.57
N GLN A 40 -5.59 14.50 -0.02
CA GLN A 40 -4.42 14.79 0.80
C GLN A 40 -3.20 15.18 -0.04
N TYR A 41 -2.39 16.07 0.51
CA TYR A 41 -1.02 16.32 0.08
C TYR A 41 -0.07 15.45 0.89
N TYR A 42 0.70 14.57 0.27
CA TYR A 42 1.72 13.79 0.96
C TYR A 42 2.93 14.65 1.32
N THR A 43 3.41 14.48 2.54
CA THR A 43 4.56 15.24 3.09
C THR A 43 5.59 14.32 3.72
N LYS A 44 6.83 14.81 3.87
CA LYS A 44 7.90 14.14 4.63
C LYS A 44 8.10 14.71 6.04
N ARG A 45 7.04 15.27 6.63
CA ARG A 45 7.09 15.88 7.96
C ARG A 45 6.85 14.82 9.03
N LYS A 46 7.55 14.95 10.18
CA LYS A 46 7.33 14.08 11.35
C LYS A 46 5.89 14.06 11.84
N LYS A 47 5.12 15.12 11.60
CA LYS A 47 3.71 15.17 11.99
C LYS A 47 2.78 14.35 11.08
N ASN A 48 3.27 13.87 9.92
CA ASN A 48 2.54 12.96 9.05
C ASN A 48 3.14 11.54 9.02
N ALA A 49 4.46 11.37 9.30
CA ALA A 49 5.07 10.06 9.48
C ALA A 49 6.15 10.11 10.56
N ILE A 50 5.98 9.29 11.59
CA ILE A 50 6.90 9.22 12.73
C ILE A 50 6.91 7.80 13.30
N VAL A 51 8.09 7.31 13.66
CA VAL A 51 8.26 6.09 14.47
C VAL A 51 8.32 6.51 15.94
N LYS A 52 7.38 6.00 16.71
CA LYS A 52 7.22 6.28 18.13
C LYS A 52 6.33 5.22 18.80
N ASP A 53 6.64 4.86 20.04
CA ASP A 53 5.92 3.85 20.82
C ASP A 53 5.94 2.47 20.10
N ASP A 54 7.12 2.13 19.54
CA ASP A 54 7.43 0.89 18.78
C ASP A 54 6.49 0.62 17.58
N VAL A 55 5.96 1.69 16.99
CA VAL A 55 5.17 1.64 15.76
C VAL A 55 5.51 2.79 14.81
N LEU A 56 5.38 2.55 13.53
CA LEU A 56 5.27 3.63 12.55
C LEU A 56 3.84 4.18 12.57
N LYS A 57 3.71 5.49 12.77
CA LYS A 57 2.44 6.23 12.69
C LYS A 57 2.41 7.03 11.39
N ILE A 58 1.51 6.68 10.49
CA ILE A 58 1.14 7.54 9.37
C ILE A 58 -0.10 8.32 9.79
N ILE A 59 0.01 9.66 9.83
CA ILE A 59 -0.99 10.52 10.43
C ILE A 59 -1.59 11.44 9.38
N VAL A 60 -2.87 11.27 9.11
CA VAL A 60 -3.63 12.20 8.29
C VAL A 60 -4.18 13.34 9.16
N ARG A 61 -4.08 14.57 8.66
CA ARG A 61 -4.48 15.79 9.36
C ARG A 61 -5.31 16.71 8.48
N LYS A 62 -6.34 17.30 9.04
CA LYS A 62 -7.03 18.45 8.45
C LYS A 62 -6.20 19.68 8.74
N GLU A 63 -5.58 20.24 7.74
CA GLU A 63 -4.77 21.46 7.80
C GLU A 63 -4.56 22.02 6.39
N GLU A 64 -4.54 23.35 6.26
CA GLU A 64 -4.16 23.97 5.00
C GLU A 64 -2.66 23.77 4.74
N TYR A 65 -2.33 23.33 3.52
CA TYR A 65 -0.97 23.14 3.10
C TYR A 65 -0.77 23.57 1.64
N ARG A 66 0.17 24.50 1.40
CA ARG A 66 0.46 24.99 0.06
C ARG A 66 1.13 23.92 -0.79
N ASN A 67 0.62 23.69 -1.98
CA ASN A 67 1.26 22.83 -2.96
C ASN A 67 2.56 23.47 -3.46
N LYS A 68 3.69 22.84 -3.16
CA LYS A 68 5.02 23.34 -3.55
C LYS A 68 5.31 23.21 -5.04
N LYS A 69 4.48 22.45 -5.76
CA LYS A 69 4.56 22.22 -7.20
C LYS A 69 3.43 22.97 -7.95
N TYR A 70 2.76 23.92 -7.27
CA TYR A 70 1.67 24.65 -7.87
C TYR A 70 2.12 25.41 -9.12
N ASP A 71 1.42 25.15 -10.21
CA ASP A 71 1.58 25.81 -11.50
C ASP A 71 0.19 25.86 -12.16
N PRO A 72 -0.43 27.05 -12.24
CA PRO A 72 -1.80 27.20 -12.78
C PRO A 72 -1.90 26.91 -14.28
N ASP A 73 -0.78 26.96 -15.01
CA ASP A 73 -0.75 26.73 -16.46
C ASP A 73 -0.75 25.25 -16.83
N ILE A 74 -0.40 24.37 -15.87
CA ILE A 74 -0.41 22.93 -16.08
C ILE A 74 -1.81 22.34 -15.85
N GLN A 75 -2.43 21.79 -16.89
CA GLN A 75 -3.76 21.15 -16.84
C GLN A 75 -3.70 19.75 -16.18
N ASN A 76 -3.25 19.70 -14.92
CA ASN A 76 -3.18 18.47 -14.13
C ASN A 76 -3.39 18.83 -12.65
N TYR A 77 -4.33 18.18 -11.98
CA TYR A 77 -4.68 18.47 -10.58
C TYR A 77 -3.49 18.46 -9.62
N ARG A 78 -2.46 17.65 -9.91
CA ARG A 78 -1.23 17.56 -9.10
C ARG A 78 -0.48 18.90 -9.03
N TYR A 79 -0.66 19.73 -10.03
CA TYR A 79 0.04 21.01 -10.20
C TYR A 79 -0.90 22.20 -10.10
N ASN A 80 -2.11 22.17 -10.69
CA ASN A 80 -3.01 23.32 -10.68
C ASN A 80 -3.89 23.44 -9.43
N THR A 81 -3.76 22.52 -8.46
CA THR A 81 -4.36 22.67 -7.14
C THR A 81 -3.40 23.45 -6.25
N GLU A 82 -3.72 24.69 -5.89
CA GLU A 82 -2.82 25.55 -5.13
C GLU A 82 -2.61 25.11 -3.69
N LYS A 83 -3.66 24.65 -3.05
CA LYS A 83 -3.66 24.28 -1.64
C LYS A 83 -4.35 22.92 -1.43
N ALA A 84 -3.84 22.15 -0.49
CA ALA A 84 -4.52 21.01 0.09
C ALA A 84 -5.14 21.41 1.42
N PHE A 85 -6.24 20.77 1.80
CA PHE A 85 -6.88 20.92 3.11
C PHE A 85 -6.59 19.74 4.03
N TYR A 86 -5.90 18.74 3.51
CA TYR A 86 -5.45 17.58 4.27
C TYR A 86 -4.00 17.24 3.93
N THR A 87 -3.29 16.76 4.93
CA THR A 87 -1.92 16.25 4.74
C THR A 87 -1.80 14.86 5.30
N SER A 88 -0.99 14.03 4.64
CA SER A 88 -0.73 12.65 5.03
C SER A 88 0.70 12.23 4.67
N ALA A 89 0.99 10.93 4.73
CA ALA A 89 2.26 10.38 4.24
C ALA A 89 2.04 9.11 3.39
N SER A 90 2.97 8.92 2.47
CA SER A 90 3.18 7.71 1.69
C SER A 90 4.66 7.39 1.71
N LEU A 91 4.98 6.13 2.00
CA LEU A 91 6.32 5.58 2.11
C LEU A 91 6.49 4.43 1.13
N HIS A 92 7.68 4.32 0.52
CA HIS A 92 7.97 3.22 -0.40
C HIS A 92 9.43 2.75 -0.30
N THR A 93 9.66 1.50 -0.72
CA THR A 93 11.00 0.88 -0.71
C THR A 93 11.73 0.96 -2.05
N HIS A 94 11.18 1.63 -3.07
CA HIS A 94 11.78 1.72 -4.41
C HIS A 94 13.25 2.16 -4.38
N ARG A 95 14.13 1.44 -5.09
CA ARG A 95 15.60 1.59 -5.12
C ARG A 95 16.30 1.33 -3.77
N LYS A 96 15.62 0.70 -2.82
CA LYS A 96 16.17 0.30 -1.51
C LYS A 96 15.96 -1.18 -1.27
N PHE A 97 14.76 -1.65 -1.54
CA PHE A 97 14.40 -3.06 -1.46
C PHE A 97 13.27 -3.34 -2.44
N ASP A 98 13.39 -4.42 -3.19
CA ASP A 98 12.34 -5.01 -3.99
C ASP A 98 12.29 -6.54 -3.79
N LEU A 99 11.15 -7.11 -4.06
CA LEU A 99 10.89 -8.54 -3.92
C LEU A 99 10.48 -9.13 -5.27
N ASN A 100 11.04 -10.27 -5.61
CA ASN A 100 10.54 -11.16 -6.65
C ASN A 100 10.33 -12.53 -6.04
N PHE A 101 9.07 -12.89 -5.81
CA PHE A 101 8.62 -14.06 -5.05
C PHE A 101 9.04 -14.04 -3.58
N GLY A 102 8.15 -14.48 -2.72
CA GLY A 102 8.35 -14.53 -1.28
C GLY A 102 7.06 -14.26 -0.51
N LYS A 103 7.20 -14.05 0.78
CA LYS A 103 6.10 -13.75 1.70
C LYS A 103 6.29 -12.36 2.29
N ILE A 104 5.21 -11.59 2.36
CA ILE A 104 5.16 -10.31 3.09
C ILE A 104 4.14 -10.42 4.21
N GLU A 105 4.49 -9.92 5.37
CA GLU A 105 3.61 -9.72 6.51
C GLU A 105 3.71 -8.27 6.99
N VAL A 106 2.58 -7.60 7.09
CA VAL A 106 2.49 -6.27 7.70
C VAL A 106 1.48 -6.36 8.84
N ARG A 107 1.93 -6.13 10.07
CA ARG A 107 1.04 -6.03 11.21
C ARG A 107 0.67 -4.59 11.43
N ALA A 108 -0.63 -4.29 11.30
CA ALA A 108 -1.10 -2.92 11.34
C ALA A 108 -2.51 -2.80 11.94
N LYS A 109 -2.78 -1.62 12.51
CA LYS A 109 -4.12 -1.17 12.94
C LYS A 109 -4.57 -0.03 12.05
N LEU A 110 -5.73 -0.22 11.41
CA LEU A 110 -6.25 0.74 10.43
C LEU A 110 -6.90 1.95 11.11
N PRO A 111 -6.84 3.14 10.49
CA PRO A 111 -7.62 4.30 10.91
C PRO A 111 -9.11 4.11 10.58
N GLN A 112 -9.97 4.89 11.22
CA GLN A 112 -11.42 4.83 11.02
C GLN A 112 -12.01 6.13 10.47
N GLY A 113 -13.21 6.05 9.90
CA GLY A 113 -14.02 7.19 9.50
C GLY A 113 -14.14 7.35 7.99
N LYS A 114 -15.21 8.06 7.57
CA LYS A 114 -15.51 8.26 6.14
C LYS A 114 -14.41 9.03 5.43
N GLY A 115 -14.09 8.60 4.22
CA GLY A 115 -13.05 9.20 3.39
C GLY A 115 -11.65 8.65 3.64
N ILE A 116 -11.42 7.85 4.69
CA ILE A 116 -10.15 7.19 4.98
C ILE A 116 -9.88 6.06 3.99
N TRP A 117 -8.62 5.99 3.50
CA TRP A 117 -8.17 4.95 2.55
C TRP A 117 -6.70 4.57 2.81
N PRO A 118 -6.42 3.75 3.83
CA PRO A 118 -5.10 3.14 4.02
C PRO A 118 -4.87 2.02 3.02
N ALA A 119 -3.61 1.87 2.57
CA ALA A 119 -3.21 0.80 1.68
C ALA A 119 -1.81 0.26 2.01
N ILE A 120 -1.63 -1.05 1.73
CA ILE A 120 -0.37 -1.78 1.65
C ILE A 120 -0.34 -2.42 0.28
N TRP A 121 0.57 -2.00 -0.58
CA TRP A 121 0.55 -2.39 -1.97
C TRP A 121 1.94 -2.34 -2.61
N MET A 122 2.06 -2.85 -3.81
CA MET A 122 3.32 -2.94 -4.53
C MET A 122 3.18 -2.50 -5.98
N LEU A 123 4.21 -1.87 -6.51
CA LEU A 123 4.37 -1.59 -7.94
C LEU A 123 5.59 -2.32 -8.49
N GLY A 124 5.52 -2.73 -9.77
CA GLY A 124 6.68 -3.29 -10.46
C GLY A 124 7.88 -2.35 -10.43
N SER A 125 9.06 -2.86 -10.09
CA SER A 125 10.28 -2.05 -9.92
C SER A 125 10.71 -1.32 -11.19
N ASN A 126 10.21 -1.75 -12.34
CA ASN A 126 10.45 -1.17 -13.66
C ASN A 126 9.40 -0.13 -14.09
N PHE A 127 8.52 0.34 -13.19
CA PHE A 127 7.43 1.25 -13.55
C PHE A 127 7.86 2.60 -14.14
N HIS A 128 9.11 2.99 -13.95
CA HIS A 128 9.69 4.19 -14.58
C HIS A 128 10.11 3.95 -16.04
N ASP A 129 10.36 2.70 -16.40
CA ASP A 129 10.79 2.31 -17.75
C ASP A 129 9.59 1.90 -18.61
N ILE A 130 8.62 1.26 -17.98
CA ILE A 130 7.34 0.87 -18.60
C ILE A 130 6.19 1.38 -17.76
N GLU A 131 5.31 2.15 -18.38
CA GLU A 131 4.18 2.77 -17.69
C GLU A 131 3.21 1.74 -17.10
N TRP A 132 2.51 2.14 -16.03
CA TRP A 132 1.36 1.42 -15.52
C TRP A 132 0.25 1.34 -16.59
N PRO A 133 -0.47 0.20 -16.78
CA PRO A 133 -0.45 -1.00 -15.95
C PRO A 133 0.56 -2.07 -16.38
N TYR A 134 1.45 -1.82 -17.33
CA TYR A 134 2.40 -2.81 -17.83
C TYR A 134 3.46 -3.24 -16.78
N SER A 135 3.75 -2.36 -15.83
CA SER A 135 4.62 -2.69 -14.69
C SER A 135 3.95 -3.61 -13.67
N GLY A 136 2.61 -3.71 -13.69
CA GLY A 136 1.82 -4.43 -12.71
C GLY A 136 1.66 -3.69 -11.38
N GLU A 137 0.62 -4.07 -10.63
CA GLU A 137 0.33 -3.59 -9.28
C GLU A 137 -0.27 -4.75 -8.47
N ILE A 138 0.10 -4.86 -7.20
CA ILE A 138 -0.40 -5.86 -6.26
C ILE A 138 -0.83 -5.13 -4.99
N ASP A 139 -2.13 -5.11 -4.71
CA ASP A 139 -2.68 -4.49 -3.51
C ASP A 139 -2.89 -5.58 -2.45
N ILE A 140 -1.99 -5.61 -1.46
CA ILE A 140 -2.04 -6.59 -0.36
C ILE A 140 -3.19 -6.27 0.57
N LEU A 141 -3.41 -5.00 0.83
CA LEU A 141 -4.52 -4.45 1.60
C LEU A 141 -4.98 -3.15 0.99
N GLU A 142 -6.27 -3.03 0.75
CA GLU A 142 -6.96 -1.77 0.64
C GLU A 142 -8.20 -1.77 1.54
N PHE A 143 -8.46 -0.64 2.19
CA PHE A 143 -9.60 -0.44 3.06
C PHE A 143 -10.18 0.96 2.82
N VAL A 144 -11.51 1.06 2.83
CA VAL A 144 -12.19 2.36 2.76
C VAL A 144 -13.13 2.55 3.94
N GLY A 145 -12.96 3.64 4.66
CA GLY A 145 -13.67 3.88 5.90
C GLY A 145 -15.20 4.03 5.78
N LYS A 146 -15.75 4.14 4.56
CA LYS A 146 -17.19 4.07 4.30
C LYS A 146 -17.77 2.64 4.36
N ASP A 147 -16.90 1.62 4.26
CA ASP A 147 -17.24 0.21 4.44
C ASP A 147 -16.31 -0.41 5.50
N PRO A 148 -16.59 -0.16 6.79
CA PRO A 148 -15.63 -0.40 7.87
C PRO A 148 -15.45 -1.87 8.26
N PHE A 149 -16.11 -2.79 7.55
CA PHE A 149 -16.03 -4.23 7.82
C PHE A 149 -15.50 -5.04 6.64
N THR A 150 -15.01 -4.37 5.58
CA THR A 150 -14.54 -5.06 4.38
C THR A 150 -13.11 -4.64 4.06
N ILE A 151 -12.24 -5.62 3.84
CA ILE A 151 -10.91 -5.42 3.28
C ILE A 151 -10.83 -6.00 1.89
N HIS A 152 -9.94 -5.46 1.07
CA HIS A 152 -9.78 -5.83 -0.33
C HIS A 152 -8.33 -6.19 -0.63
N ALA A 153 -8.14 -7.14 -1.55
CA ALA A 153 -6.88 -7.39 -2.24
C ALA A 153 -7.14 -7.39 -3.74
N THR A 154 -6.23 -6.82 -4.51
CA THR A 154 -6.39 -6.66 -5.95
C THR A 154 -5.06 -6.84 -6.67
N VAL A 155 -5.11 -7.30 -7.91
CA VAL A 155 -3.98 -7.24 -8.84
C VAL A 155 -4.40 -6.47 -10.09
N HIS A 156 -3.54 -5.56 -10.57
CA HIS A 156 -3.77 -4.77 -11.76
C HIS A 156 -2.70 -5.04 -12.79
N TYR A 157 -3.12 -5.28 -14.03
CA TYR A 157 -2.23 -5.62 -15.13
C TYR A 157 -2.83 -5.27 -16.51
N PRO A 158 -2.06 -5.25 -17.60
CA PRO A 158 -2.59 -4.95 -18.92
C PRO A 158 -3.46 -6.11 -19.43
N LYS A 159 -4.57 -5.80 -20.08
CA LYS A 159 -5.41 -6.79 -20.76
C LYS A 159 -4.80 -7.15 -22.11
N GLY A 160 -4.09 -8.27 -22.18
CA GLY A 160 -3.41 -8.72 -23.40
C GLY A 160 -2.35 -7.70 -23.88
N LYS A 161 -2.37 -7.35 -25.15
CA LYS A 161 -1.46 -6.35 -25.77
C LYS A 161 -2.00 -4.90 -25.68
N SER A 162 -3.15 -4.69 -25.06
CA SER A 162 -3.77 -3.36 -24.96
C SER A 162 -3.38 -2.65 -23.67
N SER A 163 -3.40 -1.31 -23.68
CA SER A 163 -3.24 -0.48 -22.49
C SER A 163 -4.48 -0.50 -21.57
N LYS A 164 -5.51 -1.28 -21.90
CA LYS A 164 -6.67 -1.46 -21.02
C LYS A 164 -6.25 -2.22 -19.78
N ILE A 165 -6.70 -1.74 -18.64
CA ILE A 165 -6.44 -2.36 -17.34
C ILE A 165 -7.35 -3.56 -17.17
N LYS A 166 -6.81 -4.66 -16.66
CA LYS A 166 -7.55 -5.75 -16.05
C LYS A 166 -7.27 -5.71 -14.54
N SER A 167 -8.33 -5.77 -13.76
CA SER A 167 -8.26 -5.79 -12.30
C SER A 167 -8.97 -7.03 -11.82
N GLU A 168 -8.29 -7.83 -11.02
CA GLU A 168 -8.84 -9.02 -10.40
C GLU A 168 -8.54 -9.00 -8.90
N GLY A 169 -9.53 -9.32 -8.08
CA GLY A 169 -9.37 -9.21 -6.64
C GLY A 169 -10.41 -9.98 -5.86
N GLY A 170 -10.17 -10.05 -4.57
CA GLY A 170 -11.07 -10.62 -3.57
C GLY A 170 -11.34 -9.62 -2.45
N GLN A 171 -12.41 -9.86 -1.73
CA GLN A 171 -12.75 -9.12 -0.53
C GLN A 171 -13.03 -10.07 0.62
N LEU A 172 -12.71 -9.63 1.82
CA LEU A 172 -13.07 -10.34 3.05
C LEU A 172 -13.96 -9.44 3.90
N LYS A 173 -15.16 -9.91 4.20
CA LYS A 173 -16.06 -9.26 5.14
C LYS A 173 -15.76 -9.79 6.54
N LEU A 174 -15.44 -8.90 7.44
CA LEU A 174 -15.05 -9.18 8.81
C LEU A 174 -16.26 -9.04 9.75
N GLU A 175 -16.24 -9.77 10.86
CA GLU A 175 -17.24 -9.64 11.93
C GLU A 175 -17.00 -8.37 12.77
N ASN A 176 -15.73 -8.04 13.03
CA ASN A 176 -15.30 -6.83 13.74
C ASN A 176 -14.51 -5.91 12.78
N SER A 177 -14.55 -4.63 13.04
CA SER A 177 -13.79 -3.66 12.22
C SER A 177 -12.28 -3.85 12.42
N PRO A 178 -11.46 -3.88 11.35
CA PRO A 178 -10.00 -3.97 11.47
C PRO A 178 -9.37 -2.67 12.00
N THR A 179 -10.20 -1.71 12.42
CA THR A 179 -9.77 -0.47 13.07
C THR A 179 -9.70 -0.62 14.58
N GLU A 180 -10.19 -1.73 15.16
CA GLU A 180 -10.26 -1.94 16.61
C GLU A 180 -8.95 -2.47 17.19
N ASP A 181 -8.20 -3.29 16.41
CA ASP A 181 -6.95 -3.91 16.87
C ASP A 181 -5.92 -4.03 15.75
N PHE A 182 -4.73 -4.53 16.09
CA PHE A 182 -3.69 -4.89 15.13
C PHE A 182 -3.96 -6.25 14.50
N HIS A 183 -3.92 -6.28 13.18
CA HIS A 183 -4.08 -7.48 12.36
C HIS A 183 -2.88 -7.68 11.43
N ILE A 184 -2.66 -8.90 10.97
CA ILE A 184 -1.61 -9.25 10.01
C ILE A 184 -2.23 -9.30 8.61
N TYR A 185 -1.78 -8.40 7.75
CA TYR A 185 -2.09 -8.40 6.31
C TYR A 185 -0.95 -9.06 5.58
N GLY A 186 -1.23 -10.19 4.95
CA GLY A 186 -0.21 -11.05 4.37
C GLY A 186 -0.36 -11.27 2.87
N MET A 187 0.77 -11.52 2.22
CA MET A 187 0.85 -11.99 0.86
C MET A 187 1.89 -13.12 0.77
N ASN A 188 1.52 -14.22 0.11
CA ASN A 188 2.45 -15.26 -0.31
C ASN A 188 2.47 -15.33 -1.83
N TRP A 189 3.64 -15.12 -2.43
CA TRP A 189 3.81 -15.00 -3.86
C TRP A 189 4.93 -15.92 -4.36
N ASP A 190 4.57 -16.82 -5.24
CA ASP A 190 5.50 -17.72 -5.93
C ASP A 190 5.37 -17.62 -7.46
N SER A 191 5.97 -18.55 -8.21
CA SER A 191 5.92 -18.56 -9.67
C SER A 191 4.55 -18.91 -10.27
N GLU A 192 3.61 -19.42 -9.45
CA GLU A 192 2.32 -19.95 -9.90
C GLU A 192 1.16 -19.06 -9.47
N LYS A 193 1.22 -18.48 -8.24
CA LYS A 193 0.12 -17.73 -7.64
C LYS A 193 0.57 -16.64 -6.69
N ILE A 194 -0.36 -15.73 -6.40
CA ILE A 194 -0.31 -14.74 -5.33
C ILE A 194 -1.49 -15.05 -4.41
N GLU A 195 -1.22 -15.33 -3.14
CA GLU A 195 -2.25 -15.56 -2.11
C GLU A 195 -2.26 -14.41 -1.14
N PHE A 196 -3.46 -13.93 -0.79
CA PHE A 196 -3.66 -12.84 0.15
C PHE A 196 -4.31 -13.36 1.42
N SER A 197 -3.79 -12.95 2.57
CA SER A 197 -4.26 -13.41 3.87
C SER A 197 -4.53 -12.28 4.85
N PHE A 198 -5.43 -12.58 5.78
CA PHE A 198 -5.73 -11.76 6.95
C PHE A 198 -5.64 -12.68 8.18
N ASP A 199 -4.78 -12.33 9.15
CA ASP A 199 -4.50 -13.14 10.34
C ASP A 199 -4.28 -14.64 10.00
N ASP A 200 -3.36 -14.92 9.06
CA ASP A 200 -3.01 -16.25 8.55
C ASP A 200 -4.13 -16.98 7.75
N HIS A 201 -5.32 -16.40 7.62
CA HIS A 201 -6.39 -16.94 6.79
C HIS A 201 -6.29 -16.43 5.35
N VAL A 202 -6.02 -17.33 4.40
CA VAL A 202 -6.02 -17.00 2.96
C VAL A 202 -7.46 -16.79 2.50
N TYR A 203 -7.79 -15.59 2.01
CA TYR A 203 -9.13 -15.25 1.54
C TYR A 203 -9.24 -15.02 0.03
N TYR A 204 -8.09 -14.79 -0.65
CA TYR A 204 -8.04 -14.65 -2.09
C TYR A 204 -6.75 -15.25 -2.66
N SER A 205 -6.84 -15.83 -3.87
CA SER A 205 -5.69 -16.36 -4.61
C SER A 205 -5.84 -16.02 -6.08
N PHE A 206 -4.80 -15.45 -6.65
CA PHE A 206 -4.68 -15.11 -8.07
C PHE A 206 -3.63 -16.01 -8.73
N LYS A 207 -3.99 -16.68 -9.83
CA LYS A 207 -3.04 -17.47 -10.63
C LYS A 207 -2.28 -16.56 -11.58
N ILE A 208 -0.94 -16.57 -11.51
CA ILE A 208 -0.08 -15.66 -12.28
C ILE A 208 -0.30 -15.82 -13.79
N ASP A 209 -0.54 -17.05 -14.27
CA ASP A 209 -0.78 -17.30 -15.69
C ASP A 209 -2.12 -16.74 -16.22
N GLU A 210 -3.05 -16.32 -15.35
CA GLU A 210 -4.25 -15.58 -15.74
C GLU A 210 -3.92 -14.17 -16.26
N ALA A 211 -2.78 -13.61 -15.88
CA ALA A 211 -2.20 -12.45 -16.53
C ALA A 211 -1.53 -12.88 -17.86
N ASP A 212 -2.38 -13.29 -18.84
CA ASP A 212 -1.96 -13.72 -20.18
C ASP A 212 -1.40 -12.53 -20.97
N THR A 213 -0.18 -12.17 -20.67
CA THR A 213 0.59 -11.12 -21.33
C THR A 213 1.97 -11.64 -21.69
N GLU A 214 2.50 -11.24 -22.87
CA GLU A 214 3.84 -11.61 -23.32
C GLU A 214 4.93 -11.29 -22.29
N ASN A 215 4.71 -10.23 -21.50
CA ASN A 215 5.59 -9.78 -20.42
C ASN A 215 4.81 -9.74 -19.11
N ASN A 216 4.44 -10.92 -18.58
CA ASN A 216 3.71 -11.03 -17.33
C ASN A 216 4.43 -10.25 -16.21
N PRO A 217 3.83 -9.17 -15.66
CA PRO A 217 4.49 -8.33 -14.67
C PRO A 217 4.75 -9.08 -13.36
N PHE A 218 3.89 -10.03 -13.00
CA PHE A 218 4.00 -10.78 -11.74
C PHE A 218 5.13 -11.83 -11.71
N LYS A 219 5.93 -11.90 -12.78
CA LYS A 219 7.19 -12.66 -12.85
C LYS A 219 8.43 -11.77 -12.70
N LYS A 220 8.26 -10.51 -12.26
CA LYS A 220 9.31 -9.49 -12.11
C LYS A 220 9.33 -8.91 -10.70
N PRO A 221 10.41 -8.21 -10.29
CA PRO A 221 10.48 -7.59 -8.97
C PRO A 221 9.47 -6.46 -8.76
N PHE A 222 8.96 -6.33 -7.54
CA PHE A 222 8.07 -5.26 -7.06
C PHE A 222 8.64 -4.61 -5.81
N PHE A 223 8.40 -3.31 -5.63
CA PHE A 223 8.69 -2.59 -4.40
C PHE A 223 7.41 -2.29 -3.62
N LEU A 224 7.53 -2.21 -2.29
CA LEU A 224 6.42 -2.00 -1.37
C LEU A 224 6.10 -0.52 -1.21
N ILE A 225 4.80 -0.21 -1.06
CA ILE A 225 4.27 1.11 -0.74
C ILE A 225 3.28 0.97 0.42
N ILE A 226 3.36 1.88 1.40
CA ILE A 226 2.40 1.99 2.51
C ILE A 226 1.97 3.44 2.60
N ASN A 227 0.67 3.70 2.51
CA ASN A 227 0.15 5.06 2.55
C ASN A 227 -1.21 5.15 3.24
N LEU A 228 -1.56 6.37 3.62
CA LEU A 228 -2.90 6.73 4.05
C LEU A 228 -3.43 7.81 3.11
N ALA A 229 -4.28 7.40 2.19
CA ALA A 229 -4.99 8.30 1.29
C ALA A 229 -6.30 8.80 1.91
N LEU A 230 -6.91 9.79 1.29
CA LEU A 230 -8.15 10.42 1.74
C LEU A 230 -9.00 10.85 0.55
N GLY A 231 -10.30 10.55 0.60
CA GLY A 231 -11.23 10.95 -0.44
C GLY A 231 -11.03 10.23 -1.77
N GLY A 232 -11.05 10.98 -2.86
CA GLY A 232 -11.02 10.42 -4.20
C GLY A 232 -12.31 9.69 -4.58
N LYS A 233 -12.29 9.04 -5.74
CA LYS A 233 -13.52 8.40 -6.26
C LYS A 233 -13.96 7.19 -5.43
N TRP A 234 -13.02 6.48 -4.80
CA TRP A 234 -13.35 5.24 -4.12
C TRP A 234 -13.65 5.44 -2.63
N ALA A 235 -12.83 6.16 -1.89
CA ALA A 235 -13.12 6.42 -0.48
C ALA A 235 -14.33 7.37 -0.29
N GLY A 236 -14.59 8.25 -1.27
CA GLY A 236 -15.75 9.13 -1.30
C GLY A 236 -15.61 10.33 -0.37
N ASP A 237 -16.75 10.82 0.12
CA ASP A 237 -16.82 12.03 0.96
C ASP A 237 -16.04 11.88 2.26
N ILE A 238 -15.39 12.94 2.67
CA ILE A 238 -14.58 13.00 3.89
C ILE A 238 -15.44 13.55 5.03
N ASP A 239 -15.39 12.87 6.18
CA ASP A 239 -15.92 13.39 7.42
C ASP A 239 -14.86 14.25 8.11
N ASP A 240 -15.12 15.54 8.18
CA ASP A 240 -14.18 16.53 8.72
C ASP A 240 -13.96 16.46 10.23
N ASP A 241 -14.84 15.78 10.96
CA ASP A 241 -14.80 15.71 12.42
C ASP A 241 -13.91 14.58 12.97
N ILE A 242 -13.39 13.71 12.07
CA ILE A 242 -12.60 12.55 12.49
C ILE A 242 -11.11 12.86 12.77
N PHE A 243 -10.59 14.00 12.32
CA PHE A 243 -9.14 14.28 12.35
C PHE A 243 -8.58 14.70 13.71
N PRO A 244 -7.33 14.31 14.04
CA PRO A 244 -6.43 13.47 13.21
C PRO A 244 -6.78 11.99 13.27
N GLN A 245 -6.42 11.23 12.21
CA GLN A 245 -6.47 9.77 12.22
C GLN A 245 -5.07 9.20 12.05
N GLU A 246 -4.81 8.07 12.70
CA GLU A 246 -3.51 7.40 12.72
C GLU A 246 -3.63 5.99 12.11
N TYR A 247 -2.79 5.69 11.12
CA TYR A 247 -2.54 4.36 10.61
C TYR A 247 -1.28 3.85 11.32
N LEU A 248 -1.42 2.83 12.16
CA LEU A 248 -0.37 2.30 13.00
C LEU A 248 0.19 1.02 12.38
N ILE A 249 1.48 0.98 12.12
CA ILE A 249 2.17 -0.19 11.60
C ILE A 249 3.20 -0.65 12.63
N ASP A 250 3.02 -1.86 13.16
CA ASP A 250 3.87 -2.50 14.17
C ASP A 250 5.15 -3.03 13.53
N TYR A 251 5.01 -3.80 12.45
CA TYR A 251 6.14 -4.27 11.68
C TYR A 251 5.81 -4.49 10.19
N VAL A 252 6.86 -4.52 9.40
CA VAL A 252 6.89 -5.05 8.03
C VAL A 252 7.96 -6.12 7.96
N ARG A 253 7.61 -7.34 7.57
CA ARG A 253 8.53 -8.48 7.45
C ARG A 253 8.42 -9.10 6.07
N VAL A 254 9.55 -9.38 5.46
CA VAL A 254 9.63 -10.01 4.14
C VAL A 254 10.51 -11.25 4.22
N TYR A 255 9.99 -12.31 3.67
CA TYR A 255 10.62 -13.63 3.74
C TYR A 255 10.81 -14.21 2.34
N LYS A 256 11.85 -15.00 2.18
CA LYS A 256 12.01 -15.90 1.05
C LYS A 256 11.91 -17.37 1.50
N LYS A 257 11.52 -18.21 0.56
CA LYS A 257 11.54 -19.66 0.74
C LYS A 257 13.00 -20.12 0.81
N ALA A 258 13.36 -20.85 1.87
CA ALA A 258 14.71 -21.38 2.02
C ALA A 258 15.05 -22.30 0.84
N GLY A 259 16.21 -22.07 0.21
CA GLY A 259 16.71 -22.91 -0.88
C GLY A 259 16.28 -22.51 -2.30
N LEU A 260 15.70 -21.32 -2.49
CA LEU A 260 15.46 -20.72 -3.82
C LEU A 260 16.44 -19.60 -4.11
#